data_e0cf635b6b821ccc22ae19bd1db22827
#
_entry.id   e0cf635b6b821ccc22ae19bd1db22827
#
_cell.length_a   1.000
_cell.length_b   1.000
_cell.length_c   1.000
_cell.angle_alpha   90.00
_cell.angle_beta   90.00
_cell.angle_gamma   90.00
#
_symmetry.space_group_name_H-M   'P 1'
#
loop_
_entity.id
_entity.type
_entity.pdbx_description
1 polymer ?
#
loop_
_entity_poly.entity_id
_entity_poly.type
_entity_poly.pdbx_seq_one_letter_code
_entity_poly.pdbx_strand_id
1 'polypeptide(L)'
;MATKVKVSKELKVLQSIFFLKSPTRGEIAASTGTSPVSITVLLKTLLQKGLVERSGKTRNRSGRPSAMYRLASGVGYSIGISVDLTGCRITAVDPRLSTLWEGEFPLCLSGIPSDHLNEIVGTLSAELKKAMSSLSWLDRRPLAIGVSLPGMVDTERGVWLQGLQVSGITRIPIRTIMERTFGLPVVVESPARCLAFLTSIQRWPQASGDIVYLSLGSGVGTAVIIGEEPYQGSHGLAGAIGHLVVDKEGERCSCGNVGCLETVASRPGILKRFRQRLSEGVISSLQYFNEKGAGLTLEAIREAALSGDRLAKSTLLEIGVFLGDACSKNVTLYNPRGIVLGGPVATLGELLQEPIMNTIRQKVLPEMLESFSLDVLPSGPRDEALGAALLAERRFWKNAAAAGIAFD
;
A
#
# COMPACT_ATOMS: atom_id res chain seq x y z
N MET A 1 9.90 -36.89 -3.27
CA MET A 1 10.00 -36.78 -1.80
C MET A 1 10.63 -35.44 -1.48
N ALA A 2 9.88 -34.44 -1.02
CA ALA A 2 10.44 -33.16 -0.62
C ALA A 2 11.18 -33.35 0.72
N THR A 3 12.48 -33.18 0.72
CA THR A 3 13.32 -33.18 1.92
C THR A 3 12.78 -32.09 2.86
N LYS A 4 12.19 -32.44 4.01
CA LYS A 4 11.78 -31.47 5.02
C LYS A 4 13.01 -30.71 5.50
N VAL A 5 13.20 -29.49 5.01
CA VAL A 5 14.23 -28.57 5.52
C VAL A 5 13.95 -28.37 7.00
N LYS A 6 14.90 -28.74 7.87
CA LYS A 6 14.78 -28.61 9.31
C LYS A 6 14.94 -27.12 9.67
N VAL A 7 13.83 -26.44 9.87
CA VAL A 7 13.81 -25.02 10.25
C VAL A 7 14.58 -24.82 11.54
N SER A 8 15.55 -23.89 11.55
CA SER A 8 16.32 -23.59 12.75
C SER A 8 15.40 -23.03 13.85
N LYS A 9 15.70 -23.37 15.10
CA LYS A 9 14.92 -22.83 16.24
C LYS A 9 15.04 -21.30 16.35
N GLU A 10 16.22 -20.76 15.99
CA GLU A 10 16.46 -19.32 15.94
C GLU A 10 15.51 -18.63 14.97
N LEU A 11 15.36 -19.15 13.76
CA LEU A 11 14.47 -18.60 12.74
C LEU A 11 13.00 -18.59 13.19
N LYS A 12 12.55 -19.68 13.86
CA LYS A 12 11.19 -19.70 14.44
C LYS A 12 10.97 -18.60 15.49
N VAL A 13 11.99 -18.34 16.31
CA VAL A 13 11.95 -17.26 17.30
C VAL A 13 11.89 -15.88 16.62
N LEU A 14 12.72 -15.64 15.60
CA LEU A 14 12.69 -14.38 14.84
C LEU A 14 11.35 -14.16 14.15
N GLN A 15 10.78 -15.20 13.50
CA GLN A 15 9.46 -15.16 12.93
C GLN A 15 8.38 -14.81 13.97
N SER A 16 8.41 -15.49 15.13
CA SER A 16 7.48 -15.23 16.22
C SER A 16 7.56 -13.78 16.69
N ILE A 17 8.78 -13.24 16.84
CA ILE A 17 8.99 -11.84 17.25
C ILE A 17 8.45 -10.88 16.19
N PHE A 18 8.66 -11.15 14.91
CA PHE A 18 8.14 -10.33 13.79
C PHE A 18 6.62 -10.27 13.82
N PHE A 19 5.94 -11.44 13.84
CA PHE A 19 4.49 -11.49 13.75
C PHE A 19 3.76 -11.01 15.00
N LEU A 20 4.33 -11.23 16.19
CA LEU A 20 3.76 -10.77 17.47
C LEU A 20 4.16 -9.33 17.85
N LYS A 21 5.01 -8.67 17.04
CA LYS A 21 5.40 -7.23 17.09
C LYS A 21 6.16 -6.78 18.36
N SER A 22 6.04 -7.35 19.47
CA SER A 22 6.83 -7.08 20.70
C SER A 22 6.45 -8.09 21.78
N PRO A 23 6.61 -9.40 21.51
CA PRO A 23 6.18 -10.43 22.44
C PRO A 23 7.07 -10.52 23.68
N THR A 24 6.49 -11.05 24.74
CA THR A 24 7.22 -11.55 25.90
C THR A 24 7.83 -12.93 25.61
N ARG A 25 8.75 -13.36 26.46
CA ARG A 25 9.32 -14.70 26.38
C ARG A 25 8.27 -15.81 26.43
N GLY A 26 7.20 -15.62 27.22
CA GLY A 26 6.10 -16.59 27.34
C GLY A 26 5.30 -16.73 26.04
N GLU A 27 4.98 -15.60 25.40
CA GLU A 27 4.28 -15.57 24.12
C GLU A 27 5.11 -16.20 22.99
N ILE A 28 6.42 -15.95 22.96
CA ILE A 28 7.35 -16.59 22.02
C ILE A 28 7.37 -18.11 22.25
N ALA A 29 7.42 -18.56 23.51
CA ALA A 29 7.39 -19.99 23.85
C ALA A 29 6.10 -20.66 23.37
N ALA A 30 4.95 -20.02 23.62
CA ALA A 30 3.64 -20.51 23.19
C ALA A 30 3.53 -20.60 21.66
N SER A 31 3.91 -19.53 20.93
CA SER A 31 3.78 -19.50 19.46
C SER A 31 4.75 -20.45 18.73
N THR A 32 5.94 -20.72 19.31
CA THR A 32 6.93 -21.60 18.69
C THR A 32 6.84 -23.06 19.12
N GLY A 33 6.01 -23.37 20.14
CA GLY A 33 5.96 -24.70 20.78
C GLY A 33 7.29 -25.09 21.45
N THR A 34 8.10 -24.11 21.88
CA THR A 34 9.43 -24.31 22.45
C THR A 34 9.40 -24.02 23.96
N SER A 35 10.12 -24.83 24.77
CA SER A 35 10.13 -24.62 26.23
C SER A 35 10.67 -23.22 26.61
N PRO A 36 10.14 -22.58 27.67
CA PRO A 36 10.60 -21.27 28.14
C PRO A 36 12.10 -21.21 28.47
N VAL A 37 12.69 -22.32 28.90
CA VAL A 37 14.11 -22.44 29.14
C VAL A 37 14.90 -22.33 27.85
N SER A 38 14.51 -23.10 26.82
CA SER A 38 15.14 -23.05 25.51
C SER A 38 15.00 -21.66 24.85
N ILE A 39 13.82 -21.01 24.97
CA ILE A 39 13.62 -19.64 24.49
C ILE A 39 14.56 -18.66 25.21
N THR A 40 14.80 -18.83 26.50
CA THR A 40 15.76 -17.97 27.23
C THR A 40 17.19 -18.06 26.68
N VAL A 41 17.63 -19.27 26.33
CA VAL A 41 18.95 -19.47 25.70
C VAL A 41 19.00 -18.87 24.31
N LEU A 42 17.99 -19.16 23.47
CA LEU A 42 17.90 -18.62 22.11
C LEU A 42 17.87 -17.09 22.11
N LEU A 43 17.05 -16.46 22.96
CA LEU A 43 16.99 -15.00 23.07
C LEU A 43 18.33 -14.40 23.53
N LYS A 44 19.06 -15.06 24.44
CA LYS A 44 20.42 -14.61 24.84
C LYS A 44 21.34 -14.59 23.60
N THR A 45 21.37 -15.65 22.82
CA THR A 45 22.19 -15.75 21.61
C THR A 45 21.79 -14.69 20.58
N LEU A 46 20.47 -14.52 20.30
CA LEU A 46 19.97 -13.56 19.33
C LEU A 46 20.22 -12.09 19.78
N LEU A 47 20.18 -11.80 21.07
CA LEU A 47 20.57 -10.51 21.64
C LEU A 47 22.06 -10.24 21.44
N GLN A 48 22.93 -11.26 21.66
CA GLN A 48 24.39 -11.16 21.47
C GLN A 48 24.75 -10.96 19.98
N LYS A 49 24.00 -11.61 19.06
CA LYS A 49 24.15 -11.43 17.61
C LYS A 49 23.58 -10.10 17.11
N GLY A 50 22.92 -9.30 17.95
CA GLY A 50 22.29 -8.05 17.52
C GLY A 50 21.06 -8.24 16.59
N LEU A 51 20.46 -9.43 16.58
CA LEU A 51 19.27 -9.74 15.76
C LEU A 51 17.96 -9.43 16.49
N VAL A 52 17.99 -9.38 17.82
CA VAL A 52 16.86 -9.07 18.68
C VAL A 52 17.28 -8.00 19.69
N GLU A 53 16.36 -7.16 20.09
CA GLU A 53 16.55 -6.18 21.14
C GLU A 53 15.36 -6.17 22.12
N ARG A 54 15.54 -5.61 23.30
CA ARG A 54 14.46 -5.42 24.27
C ARG A 54 13.68 -4.16 23.91
N SER A 55 12.35 -4.27 23.75
CA SER A 55 11.46 -3.16 23.39
C SER A 55 10.76 -2.52 24.61
N GLY A 56 10.89 -3.09 25.78
CA GLY A 56 10.24 -2.60 27.00
C GLY A 56 9.90 -3.70 28.00
N LYS A 57 8.93 -3.41 28.86
CA LYS A 57 8.36 -4.35 29.84
C LYS A 57 6.84 -4.26 29.78
N THR A 58 6.15 -5.37 30.07
CA THR A 58 4.68 -5.38 30.17
C THR A 58 4.21 -4.50 31.33
N ARG A 59 3.08 -3.80 31.12
CA ARG A 59 2.35 -3.03 32.16
C ARG A 59 1.19 -3.86 32.71
N ASN A 60 1.44 -5.06 33.22
CA ASN A 60 0.35 -5.86 33.80
C ASN A 60 -0.06 -5.34 35.18
N ARG A 61 -1.38 -5.23 35.41
CA ARG A 61 -1.95 -4.82 36.71
C ARG A 61 -1.71 -5.85 37.83
N SER A 62 -1.36 -7.09 37.50
CA SER A 62 -1.04 -8.14 38.46
C SER A 62 0.10 -9.01 37.91
N GLY A 63 1.26 -8.99 38.56
CA GLY A 63 2.42 -9.81 38.22
C GLY A 63 3.73 -9.04 38.02
N ARG A 64 4.88 -9.76 38.04
CA ARG A 64 6.20 -9.16 37.80
C ARG A 64 6.32 -8.74 36.35
N PRO A 65 6.75 -7.50 36.05
CA PRO A 65 6.93 -7.03 34.66
C PRO A 65 7.84 -7.95 33.84
N SER A 66 7.37 -8.39 32.67
CA SER A 66 8.14 -9.23 31.75
C SER A 66 8.78 -8.42 30.67
N ALA A 67 10.03 -8.72 30.29
CA ALA A 67 10.71 -8.08 29.16
C ALA A 67 9.99 -8.45 27.85
N MET A 68 9.86 -7.46 26.97
CA MET A 68 9.35 -7.60 25.62
C MET A 68 10.51 -7.51 24.63
N TYR A 69 10.37 -8.18 23.48
CA TYR A 69 11.43 -8.31 22.48
C TYR A 69 10.92 -7.89 21.11
N ARG A 70 11.79 -7.27 20.31
CA ARG A 70 11.53 -6.95 18.90
C ARG A 70 12.74 -7.28 18.05
N LEU A 71 12.56 -7.36 16.74
CA LEU A 71 13.68 -7.49 15.82
C LEU A 71 14.57 -6.24 15.92
N ALA A 72 15.86 -6.45 15.92
CA ALA A 72 16.84 -5.37 15.87
C ALA A 72 17.15 -5.01 14.41
N SER A 73 17.69 -3.82 14.20
CA SER A 73 18.10 -3.37 12.88
C SER A 73 19.21 -4.23 12.25
N GLY A 74 19.98 -4.98 13.06
CA GLY A 74 21.01 -5.92 12.60
C GLY A 74 20.49 -7.13 11.81
N VAL A 75 19.18 -7.43 11.88
CA VAL A 75 18.56 -8.51 11.10
C VAL A 75 18.71 -8.31 9.59
N GLY A 76 18.66 -7.07 9.13
CA GLY A 76 18.72 -6.70 7.73
C GLY A 76 17.79 -5.55 7.38
N TYR A 77 17.52 -5.38 6.09
CA TYR A 77 16.61 -4.36 5.58
C TYR A 77 15.81 -4.88 4.39
N SER A 78 14.64 -4.31 4.17
CA SER A 78 13.80 -4.57 3.01
C SER A 78 13.76 -3.35 2.12
N ILE A 79 13.66 -3.56 0.81
CA ILE A 79 13.63 -2.51 -0.18
C ILE A 79 12.24 -2.46 -0.80
N GLY A 80 11.68 -1.27 -0.89
CA GLY A 80 10.44 -1.00 -1.60
C GLY A 80 10.66 -0.08 -2.79
N ILE A 81 9.96 -0.37 -3.85
CA ILE A 81 9.95 0.40 -5.09
C ILE A 81 8.51 0.76 -5.38
N SER A 82 8.21 2.04 -5.59
CA SER A 82 6.97 2.47 -6.21
C SER A 82 7.26 3.00 -7.61
N VAL A 83 6.40 2.65 -8.54
CA VAL A 83 6.46 3.11 -9.93
C VAL A 83 5.16 3.82 -10.23
N ASP A 84 5.25 5.05 -10.72
CA ASP A 84 4.12 5.80 -11.24
C ASP A 84 4.34 6.23 -12.69
N LEU A 85 3.47 7.09 -13.23
CA LEU A 85 3.55 7.51 -14.64
C LEU A 85 4.78 8.39 -14.96
N THR A 86 5.38 8.99 -13.94
CA THR A 86 6.39 10.04 -14.10
C THR A 86 7.74 9.67 -13.50
N GLY A 87 7.77 8.65 -12.63
CA GLY A 87 8.99 8.29 -11.95
C GLY A 87 8.93 6.98 -11.18
N CYS A 88 10.02 6.65 -10.55
CA CYS A 88 10.06 5.62 -9.54
C CYS A 88 10.73 6.14 -8.26
N ARG A 89 10.28 5.63 -7.13
CA ARG A 89 10.87 5.89 -5.84
C ARG A 89 11.32 4.58 -5.21
N ILE A 90 12.50 4.58 -4.65
CA ILE A 90 13.08 3.45 -3.94
C ILE A 90 13.30 3.86 -2.49
N THR A 91 12.89 3.02 -1.56
CA THR A 91 13.17 3.19 -0.13
C THR A 91 13.74 1.90 0.45
N ALA A 92 14.68 2.02 1.37
CA ALA A 92 15.18 0.89 2.16
C ALA A 92 14.85 1.13 3.63
N VAL A 93 14.27 0.13 4.28
CA VAL A 93 13.81 0.24 5.67
C VAL A 93 14.28 -0.95 6.50
N ASP A 94 14.58 -0.69 7.77
CA ASP A 94 14.88 -1.73 8.75
C ASP A 94 13.57 -2.28 9.38
N PRO A 95 13.61 -3.40 10.13
CA PRO A 95 12.42 -3.97 10.77
C PRO A 95 11.76 -3.06 11.81
N ARG A 96 12.36 -1.93 12.16
CA ARG A 96 11.79 -0.91 13.04
C ARG A 96 11.09 0.21 12.28
N LEU A 97 10.96 0.06 10.95
CA LEU A 97 10.40 1.05 10.02
C LEU A 97 11.25 2.33 9.90
N SER A 98 12.53 2.27 10.28
CA SER A 98 13.46 3.38 10.07
C SER A 98 13.91 3.38 8.62
N THR A 99 13.74 4.51 7.93
CA THR A 99 14.27 4.69 6.57
C THR A 99 15.79 4.77 6.63
N LEU A 100 16.45 3.84 5.95
CA LEU A 100 17.92 3.77 5.85
C LEU A 100 18.43 4.50 4.62
N TRP A 101 17.64 4.50 3.55
CA TRP A 101 17.95 5.14 2.30
C TRP A 101 16.66 5.44 1.52
N GLU A 102 16.68 6.51 0.75
CA GLU A 102 15.56 6.94 -0.10
C GLU A 102 16.11 7.64 -1.33
N GLY A 103 15.53 7.36 -2.50
CA GLY A 103 15.84 8.03 -3.75
C GLY A 103 14.65 8.07 -4.69
N GLU A 104 14.63 9.10 -5.53
CA GLU A 104 13.62 9.31 -6.56
C GLU A 104 14.30 9.43 -7.92
N PHE A 105 13.76 8.76 -8.93
CA PHE A 105 14.36 8.66 -10.25
C PHE A 105 13.30 8.90 -11.32
N PRO A 106 13.61 9.70 -12.34
CA PRO A 106 12.71 9.87 -13.46
C PRO A 106 12.55 8.56 -14.23
N LEU A 107 11.32 8.15 -14.43
CA LEU A 107 10.94 6.99 -15.24
C LEU A 107 9.69 7.37 -16.02
N CYS A 108 9.84 7.70 -17.28
CA CYS A 108 8.70 8.06 -18.11
C CYS A 108 8.05 6.78 -18.65
N LEU A 109 6.85 6.46 -18.17
CA LEU A 109 6.07 5.33 -18.67
C LEU A 109 5.11 5.74 -19.80
N SER A 110 4.96 7.03 -20.09
CA SER A 110 4.06 7.52 -21.15
C SER A 110 4.72 7.39 -22.53
N GLY A 111 4.01 6.75 -23.48
CA GLY A 111 4.44 6.66 -24.86
C GLY A 111 5.56 5.65 -25.16
N ILE A 112 5.81 4.70 -24.25
CA ILE A 112 6.81 3.66 -24.46
C ILE A 112 6.25 2.61 -25.43
N PRO A 113 6.90 2.34 -26.56
CA PRO A 113 6.56 1.22 -27.44
C PRO A 113 6.72 -0.12 -26.68
N SER A 114 5.96 -1.15 -27.07
CA SER A 114 5.93 -2.46 -26.41
C SER A 114 7.30 -3.19 -26.37
N ASP A 115 8.22 -2.83 -27.25
CA ASP A 115 9.57 -3.40 -27.38
C ASP A 115 10.57 -2.80 -26.36
N HIS A 116 10.26 -1.67 -25.71
CA HIS A 116 11.10 -1.02 -24.70
C HIS A 116 10.87 -1.50 -23.27
N LEU A 117 10.06 -2.55 -23.06
CA LEU A 117 9.79 -3.12 -21.74
C LEU A 117 11.05 -3.56 -20.99
N ASN A 118 12.06 -4.03 -21.72
CA ASN A 118 13.37 -4.36 -21.16
C ASN A 118 14.10 -3.13 -20.61
N GLU A 119 13.85 -1.95 -21.16
CA GLU A 119 14.42 -0.69 -20.67
C GLU A 119 13.86 -0.29 -19.31
N ILE A 120 12.54 -0.44 -19.10
CA ILE A 120 11.91 -0.15 -17.80
C ILE A 120 12.53 -1.03 -16.72
N VAL A 121 12.54 -2.34 -16.95
CA VAL A 121 13.11 -3.30 -15.98
C VAL A 121 14.61 -3.10 -15.84
N GLY A 122 15.31 -2.77 -16.92
CA GLY A 122 16.72 -2.40 -16.93
C GLY A 122 17.02 -1.18 -16.08
N THR A 123 16.24 -0.11 -16.26
CA THR A 123 16.34 1.13 -15.48
C THR A 123 16.06 0.88 -14.00
N LEU A 124 14.95 0.21 -13.67
CA LEU A 124 14.63 -0.16 -12.29
C LEU A 124 15.76 -0.99 -11.65
N SER A 125 16.31 -1.94 -12.39
CA SER A 125 17.41 -2.77 -11.91
C SER A 125 18.70 -1.98 -11.70
N ALA A 126 19.02 -1.03 -12.58
CA ALA A 126 20.18 -0.17 -12.46
C ALA A 126 20.09 0.75 -11.23
N GLU A 127 18.95 1.40 -11.04
CA GLU A 127 18.72 2.28 -9.89
C GLU A 127 18.69 1.50 -8.58
N LEU A 128 18.10 0.31 -8.57
CA LEU A 128 18.13 -0.56 -7.40
C LEU A 128 19.56 -1.01 -7.05
N LYS A 129 20.40 -1.34 -8.03
CA LYS A 129 21.82 -1.65 -7.80
C LYS A 129 22.57 -0.48 -7.18
N LYS A 130 22.33 0.77 -7.64
CA LYS A 130 22.91 1.97 -7.04
C LYS A 130 22.47 2.15 -5.59
N ALA A 131 21.18 1.98 -5.29
CA ALA A 131 20.64 2.05 -3.94
C ALA A 131 21.30 1.01 -3.03
N MET A 132 21.39 -0.24 -3.46
CA MET A 132 22.02 -1.32 -2.69
C MET A 132 23.53 -1.06 -2.47
N SER A 133 24.24 -0.53 -3.47
CA SER A 133 25.65 -0.15 -3.35
C SER A 133 25.83 0.97 -2.32
N SER A 134 24.92 1.93 -2.28
CA SER A 134 24.92 3.02 -1.29
C SER A 134 24.68 2.53 0.14
N LEU A 135 24.14 1.33 0.32
CA LEU A 135 23.85 0.69 1.61
C LEU A 135 24.93 -0.33 2.04
N SER A 136 25.93 -0.59 1.20
CA SER A 136 26.95 -1.63 1.44
C SER A 136 27.77 -1.41 2.72
N TRP A 137 27.88 -0.15 3.18
CA TRP A 137 28.59 0.22 4.43
C TRP A 137 27.84 -0.16 5.72
N LEU A 138 26.52 -0.51 5.62
CA LEU A 138 25.70 -0.81 6.81
C LEU A 138 26.04 -2.14 7.46
N ASP A 139 26.83 -2.99 6.82
CA ASP A 139 27.10 -4.37 7.28
C ASP A 139 25.80 -5.13 7.63
N ARG A 140 24.76 -4.93 6.78
CA ARG A 140 23.43 -5.52 6.92
C ARG A 140 22.99 -6.09 5.58
N ARG A 141 22.32 -7.23 5.62
CA ARG A 141 21.86 -7.88 4.41
C ARG A 141 20.49 -7.37 3.96
N PRO A 142 20.24 -7.26 2.65
CA PRO A 142 18.88 -7.12 2.14
C PRO A 142 18.09 -8.41 2.37
N LEU A 143 16.83 -8.27 2.79
CA LEU A 143 15.94 -9.40 3.09
C LEU A 143 15.04 -9.73 1.90
N ALA A 144 14.40 -8.70 1.33
CA ALA A 144 13.44 -8.83 0.25
C ALA A 144 13.26 -7.51 -0.51
N ILE A 145 12.67 -7.61 -1.69
CA ILE A 145 12.30 -6.47 -2.54
C ILE A 145 10.79 -6.47 -2.75
N GLY A 146 10.13 -5.34 -2.49
CA GLY A 146 8.73 -5.09 -2.83
C GLY A 146 8.62 -4.11 -3.98
N VAL A 147 7.74 -4.37 -4.93
CA VAL A 147 7.50 -3.51 -6.09
C VAL A 147 6.03 -3.18 -6.18
N SER A 148 5.69 -1.91 -6.08
CA SER A 148 4.36 -1.36 -6.32
C SER A 148 4.27 -0.90 -7.78
N LEU A 149 3.29 -1.43 -8.53
CA LEU A 149 3.11 -1.13 -9.95
C LEU A 149 1.69 -0.66 -10.26
N PRO A 150 1.52 0.39 -11.07
CA PRO A 150 0.21 0.90 -11.47
C PRO A 150 -0.49 -0.08 -12.43
N GLY A 151 -1.81 -0.08 -12.41
CA GLY A 151 -2.63 -0.94 -13.27
C GLY A 151 -2.89 -2.32 -12.70
N MET A 152 -2.97 -3.32 -13.56
CA MET A 152 -3.31 -4.70 -13.19
C MET A 152 -2.07 -5.53 -12.92
N VAL A 153 -2.02 -6.14 -11.73
CA VAL A 153 -0.91 -6.98 -11.28
C VAL A 153 -1.43 -8.33 -10.83
N ASP A 154 -0.93 -9.41 -11.41
CA ASP A 154 -1.06 -10.76 -10.84
C ASP A 154 -0.03 -10.92 -9.72
N THR A 155 -0.48 -10.70 -8.50
CA THR A 155 0.40 -10.70 -7.33
C THR A 155 0.87 -12.10 -6.94
N GLU A 156 0.10 -13.15 -7.30
CA GLU A 156 0.48 -14.54 -7.05
C GLU A 156 1.66 -14.94 -7.93
N ARG A 157 1.62 -14.61 -9.23
CA ARG A 157 2.69 -14.90 -10.18
C ARG A 157 3.77 -13.82 -10.23
N GLY A 158 3.50 -12.62 -9.71
CA GLY A 158 4.40 -11.47 -9.78
C GLY A 158 4.54 -10.91 -11.19
N VAL A 159 3.43 -10.89 -11.94
CA VAL A 159 3.37 -10.44 -13.32
C VAL A 159 2.64 -9.12 -13.42
N TRP A 160 3.24 -8.13 -14.03
CA TRP A 160 2.55 -6.90 -14.43
C TRP A 160 1.72 -7.19 -15.68
N LEU A 161 0.41 -7.33 -15.50
CA LEU A 161 -0.48 -7.78 -16.57
C LEU A 161 -0.77 -6.69 -17.58
N GLN A 162 -1.06 -5.49 -17.10
CA GLN A 162 -1.42 -4.35 -17.93
C GLN A 162 -1.27 -3.04 -17.15
N GLY A 163 -0.62 -2.06 -17.77
CA GLY A 163 -0.66 -0.68 -17.29
C GLY A 163 -1.86 0.04 -17.90
N LEU A 164 -3.00 0.11 -17.18
CA LEU A 164 -4.24 0.69 -17.73
C LEU A 164 -4.07 2.14 -18.25
N GLN A 165 -3.11 2.86 -17.68
CA GLN A 165 -2.75 4.22 -18.09
C GLN A 165 -1.42 4.28 -18.88
N VAL A 166 -0.81 3.12 -19.14
CA VAL A 166 0.47 2.98 -19.84
C VAL A 166 0.26 2.02 -21.00
N SER A 167 0.11 2.56 -22.20
CA SER A 167 -0.02 1.73 -23.40
C SER A 167 1.23 0.88 -23.63
N GLY A 168 1.04 -0.35 -24.09
CA GLY A 168 2.13 -1.26 -24.45
C GLY A 168 2.61 -2.20 -23.35
N ILE A 169 2.24 -2.00 -22.08
CA ILE A 169 2.59 -2.94 -21.00
C ILE A 169 1.66 -4.15 -21.06
N THR A 170 2.22 -5.31 -21.35
CA THR A 170 1.50 -6.58 -21.38
C THR A 170 2.37 -7.69 -20.79
N ARG A 171 1.91 -8.31 -19.69
CA ARG A 171 2.43 -9.55 -19.09
C ARG A 171 3.92 -9.58 -18.81
N ILE A 172 4.47 -8.57 -18.12
CA ILE A 172 5.90 -8.54 -17.73
C ILE A 172 6.10 -9.36 -16.45
N PRO A 173 6.95 -10.42 -16.44
CA PRO A 173 7.21 -11.25 -15.28
C PRO A 173 8.23 -10.58 -14.34
N ILE A 174 7.84 -9.46 -13.71
CA ILE A 174 8.70 -8.61 -12.86
C ILE A 174 9.39 -9.42 -11.77
N ARG A 175 8.64 -10.26 -11.04
CA ARG A 175 9.20 -11.10 -9.98
C ARG A 175 10.35 -11.96 -10.50
N THR A 176 10.11 -12.72 -11.55
CA THR A 176 11.10 -13.65 -12.09
C THR A 176 12.38 -12.94 -12.56
N ILE A 177 12.23 -11.78 -13.20
CA ILE A 177 13.37 -11.01 -13.69
C ILE A 177 14.18 -10.47 -12.52
N MET A 178 13.52 -9.84 -11.54
CA MET A 178 14.22 -9.23 -10.40
C MET A 178 14.82 -10.28 -9.45
N GLU A 179 14.15 -11.39 -9.19
CA GLU A 179 14.71 -12.50 -8.39
C GLU A 179 15.97 -13.08 -9.01
N ARG A 180 15.98 -13.24 -10.34
CA ARG A 180 17.19 -13.68 -11.07
C ARG A 180 18.32 -12.66 -11.02
N THR A 181 17.99 -11.37 -11.05
CA THR A 181 18.99 -10.29 -11.07
C THR A 181 19.63 -10.04 -9.70
N PHE A 182 18.84 -10.16 -8.63
CA PHE A 182 19.27 -9.77 -7.27
C PHE A 182 19.45 -10.95 -6.31
N GLY A 183 18.95 -12.12 -6.64
CA GLY A 183 19.01 -13.30 -5.75
C GLY A 183 18.16 -13.14 -4.47
N LEU A 184 17.20 -12.23 -4.46
CA LEU A 184 16.36 -11.90 -3.32
C LEU A 184 14.89 -12.23 -3.61
N PRO A 185 14.10 -12.60 -2.60
CA PRO A 185 12.65 -12.73 -2.76
C PRO A 185 12.02 -11.42 -3.20
N VAL A 186 11.13 -11.48 -4.21
CA VAL A 186 10.45 -10.30 -4.75
C VAL A 186 8.95 -10.44 -4.60
N VAL A 187 8.31 -9.39 -4.08
CA VAL A 187 6.85 -9.23 -4.02
C VAL A 187 6.44 -8.13 -4.97
N VAL A 188 5.43 -8.40 -5.80
CA VAL A 188 4.86 -7.41 -6.73
C VAL A 188 3.42 -7.17 -6.32
N GLU A 189 3.06 -5.90 -6.11
CA GLU A 189 1.77 -5.52 -5.56
C GLU A 189 1.19 -4.27 -6.24
N SER A 190 -0.11 -4.03 -6.01
CA SER A 190 -0.77 -2.80 -6.43
C SER A 190 -0.55 -1.67 -5.40
N PRO A 191 -0.57 -0.39 -5.83
CA PRO A 191 -0.47 0.76 -4.95
C PRO A 191 -1.46 0.72 -3.79
N ALA A 192 -2.72 0.40 -4.08
CA ALA A 192 -3.76 0.33 -3.05
C ALA A 192 -3.44 -0.67 -1.93
N ARG A 193 -2.89 -1.86 -2.27
CA ARG A 193 -2.52 -2.85 -1.25
C ARG A 193 -1.27 -2.48 -0.46
N CYS A 194 -0.30 -1.84 -1.10
CA CYS A 194 0.88 -1.30 -0.40
C CYS A 194 0.45 -0.25 0.64
N LEU A 195 -0.38 0.70 0.24
CA LEU A 195 -0.88 1.76 1.12
C LEU A 195 -1.81 1.24 2.21
N ALA A 196 -2.70 0.30 1.87
CA ALA A 196 -3.58 -0.35 2.85
C ALA A 196 -2.77 -1.06 3.94
N PHE A 197 -1.74 -1.79 3.55
CA PHE A 197 -0.91 -2.53 4.49
C PHE A 197 -0.10 -1.58 5.38
N LEU A 198 0.53 -0.56 4.81
CA LEU A 198 1.21 0.48 5.58
C LEU A 198 0.28 1.13 6.60
N THR A 199 -0.91 1.55 6.15
CA THR A 199 -1.92 2.20 7.00
C THR A 199 -2.37 1.29 8.13
N SER A 200 -2.58 -0.02 7.87
CA SER A 200 -2.98 -0.98 8.89
C SER A 200 -1.93 -1.11 10.00
N ILE A 201 -0.64 -1.07 9.65
CA ILE A 201 0.45 -1.14 10.63
C ILE A 201 0.56 0.15 11.44
N GLN A 202 0.45 1.30 10.80
CA GLN A 202 0.67 2.59 11.45
C GLN A 202 -0.51 3.06 12.29
N ARG A 203 -1.74 2.88 11.79
CA ARG A 203 -2.95 3.45 12.38
C ARG A 203 -3.62 2.51 13.37
N TRP A 204 -3.58 1.21 13.10
CA TRP A 204 -4.24 0.19 13.92
C TRP A 204 -3.31 -0.96 14.33
N PRO A 205 -2.14 -0.69 14.94
CA PRO A 205 -1.12 -1.71 15.21
C PRO A 205 -1.58 -2.80 16.20
N GLN A 206 -2.69 -2.59 16.91
CA GLN A 206 -3.27 -3.53 17.88
C GLN A 206 -4.76 -3.78 17.63
N ALA A 207 -5.31 -3.25 16.55
CA ALA A 207 -6.73 -3.36 16.29
C ALA A 207 -7.03 -4.68 15.57
N SER A 208 -7.71 -5.57 16.26
CA SER A 208 -8.48 -6.63 15.62
C SER A 208 -9.61 -5.98 14.82
N GLY A 209 -9.57 -6.04 13.51
CA GLY A 209 -10.65 -5.55 12.65
C GLY A 209 -10.17 -5.35 11.22
N ASP A 210 -11.04 -5.71 10.33
CA ASP A 210 -10.80 -5.56 8.90
C ASP A 210 -10.93 -4.09 8.50
N ILE A 211 -10.13 -3.64 7.57
CA ILE A 211 -10.16 -2.28 7.05
C ILE A 211 -10.24 -2.29 5.53
N VAL A 212 -10.85 -1.26 4.98
CA VAL A 212 -10.84 -0.97 3.54
C VAL A 212 -10.04 0.29 3.30
N TYR A 213 -9.11 0.24 2.37
CA TYR A 213 -8.36 1.39 1.88
C TYR A 213 -8.83 1.71 0.48
N LEU A 214 -9.25 2.93 0.23
CA LEU A 214 -9.63 3.45 -1.09
C LEU A 214 -8.52 4.39 -1.59
N SER A 215 -7.77 3.92 -2.57
CA SER A 215 -6.70 4.69 -3.20
C SER A 215 -7.26 5.55 -4.32
N LEU A 216 -7.14 6.86 -4.18
CA LEU A 216 -7.64 7.88 -5.10
C LEU A 216 -6.47 8.67 -5.69
N GLY A 217 -5.99 8.21 -6.84
CA GLY A 217 -4.80 8.76 -7.51
C GLY A 217 -5.01 8.95 -9.01
N SER A 218 -4.02 8.54 -9.80
CA SER A 218 -4.14 8.47 -11.27
C SER A 218 -5.26 7.52 -11.71
N GLY A 219 -5.53 6.48 -10.91
CA GLY A 219 -6.69 5.60 -10.99
C GLY A 219 -7.42 5.53 -9.67
N VAL A 220 -8.45 4.66 -9.59
CA VAL A 220 -9.21 4.36 -8.39
C VAL A 220 -9.11 2.88 -8.08
N GLY A 221 -8.56 2.53 -6.93
CA GLY A 221 -8.44 1.15 -6.48
C GLY A 221 -8.84 0.99 -5.02
N THR A 222 -9.17 -0.22 -4.62
CA THR A 222 -9.36 -0.54 -3.21
C THR A 222 -8.50 -1.72 -2.78
N ALA A 223 -8.19 -1.76 -1.50
CA ALA A 223 -7.60 -2.92 -0.87
C ALA A 223 -8.33 -3.19 0.44
N VAL A 224 -8.57 -4.46 0.72
CA VAL A 224 -9.18 -4.91 1.97
C VAL A 224 -8.12 -5.66 2.76
N ILE A 225 -7.91 -5.28 4.01
CA ILE A 225 -7.06 -6.02 4.95
C ILE A 225 -8.00 -6.87 5.81
N ILE A 226 -7.81 -8.19 5.75
CA ILE A 226 -8.56 -9.18 6.52
C ILE A 226 -7.56 -9.98 7.34
N GLY A 227 -7.72 -10.01 8.66
CA GLY A 227 -6.82 -10.76 9.54
C GLY A 227 -5.35 -10.35 9.38
N GLU A 228 -5.06 -9.06 9.25
CA GLU A 228 -3.73 -8.46 9.03
C GLU A 228 -3.10 -8.77 7.65
N GLU A 229 -3.83 -9.36 6.70
CA GLU A 229 -3.33 -9.67 5.35
C GLU A 229 -4.15 -8.95 4.28
N PRO A 230 -3.51 -8.41 3.22
CA PRO A 230 -4.25 -7.91 2.07
C PRO A 230 -5.03 -9.02 1.38
N TYR A 231 -6.34 -8.82 1.19
CA TYR A 231 -7.16 -9.75 0.43
C TYR A 231 -6.81 -9.68 -1.05
N GLN A 232 -6.37 -10.78 -1.62
CA GLN A 232 -5.90 -10.86 -3.00
C GLN A 232 -6.94 -11.35 -4.00
N GLY A 233 -7.99 -12.06 -3.51
CA GLY A 233 -8.89 -12.82 -4.38
C GLY A 233 -8.20 -14.05 -5.01
N SER A 234 -8.92 -14.77 -5.85
CA SER A 234 -8.44 -16.03 -6.43
C SER A 234 -7.25 -15.90 -7.39
N HIS A 235 -7.05 -14.72 -7.97
CA HIS A 235 -6.02 -14.47 -8.99
C HIS A 235 -5.20 -13.19 -8.71
N GLY A 236 -5.19 -12.71 -7.46
CA GLY A 236 -4.45 -11.51 -7.10
C GLY A 236 -5.06 -10.19 -7.61
N LEU A 237 -6.28 -10.20 -8.15
CA LEU A 237 -6.90 -9.06 -8.84
C LEU A 237 -8.01 -8.38 -8.03
N ALA A 238 -8.23 -8.76 -6.78
CA ALA A 238 -9.22 -8.10 -5.93
C ALA A 238 -8.92 -6.59 -5.78
N GLY A 239 -9.98 -5.78 -5.76
CA GLY A 239 -9.85 -4.35 -5.47
C GLY A 239 -10.05 -3.42 -6.68
N ALA A 240 -10.52 -3.90 -7.81
CA ALA A 240 -10.78 -3.11 -9.02
C ALA A 240 -12.06 -2.24 -8.93
N ILE A 241 -12.32 -1.61 -7.78
CA ILE A 241 -13.54 -0.83 -7.51
C ILE A 241 -13.71 0.36 -8.47
N GLY A 242 -12.60 0.91 -8.97
CA GLY A 242 -12.62 1.99 -9.95
C GLY A 242 -13.39 1.65 -11.23
N HIS A 243 -13.58 0.36 -11.53
CA HIS A 243 -14.32 -0.12 -12.70
C HIS A 243 -15.77 -0.50 -12.38
N LEU A 244 -16.26 -0.23 -11.17
CA LEU A 244 -17.71 -0.27 -10.92
C LEU A 244 -18.38 0.86 -11.69
N VAL A 245 -19.45 0.52 -12.41
CA VAL A 245 -20.31 1.50 -13.10
C VAL A 245 -21.13 2.24 -12.04
N VAL A 246 -20.90 3.54 -11.91
CA VAL A 246 -21.61 4.44 -10.99
C VAL A 246 -22.47 5.47 -11.72
N ASP A 247 -22.19 5.71 -13.01
CA ASP A 247 -22.90 6.63 -13.87
C ASP A 247 -23.15 5.97 -15.23
N LYS A 248 -24.38 5.51 -15.48
CA LYS A 248 -24.72 4.76 -16.71
C LYS A 248 -24.59 5.60 -18.00
N GLU A 249 -24.70 6.92 -17.88
CA GLU A 249 -24.56 7.87 -18.98
C GLU A 249 -23.20 8.59 -18.96
N GLY A 250 -22.29 8.11 -18.12
CA GLY A 250 -20.99 8.71 -17.91
C GLY A 250 -19.99 8.47 -19.05
N GLU A 251 -18.76 8.83 -18.82
CA GLU A 251 -17.69 8.71 -19.80
C GLU A 251 -17.23 7.28 -20.05
N ARG A 252 -16.65 7.05 -21.22
CA ARG A 252 -16.01 5.78 -21.55
C ARG A 252 -14.71 5.61 -20.75
N CYS A 253 -14.59 4.51 -20.05
CA CYS A 253 -13.41 4.13 -19.28
C CYS A 253 -12.38 3.39 -20.16
N SER A 254 -11.10 3.46 -19.79
CA SER A 254 -10.00 2.70 -20.43
C SER A 254 -10.21 1.18 -20.40
N CYS A 255 -11.00 0.66 -19.44
CA CYS A 255 -11.35 -0.75 -19.36
C CYS A 255 -12.41 -1.20 -20.39
N GLY A 256 -13.00 -0.28 -21.16
CA GLY A 256 -14.03 -0.53 -22.16
C GLY A 256 -15.46 -0.26 -21.68
N ASN A 257 -15.73 -0.23 -20.37
CA ASN A 257 -17.04 0.11 -19.81
C ASN A 257 -17.34 1.62 -19.92
N VAL A 258 -18.61 2.00 -19.72
CA VAL A 258 -19.07 3.39 -19.62
C VAL A 258 -19.43 3.68 -18.16
N GLY A 259 -19.04 4.88 -17.65
CA GLY A 259 -19.44 5.38 -16.34
C GLY A 259 -18.79 4.71 -15.14
N CYS A 260 -17.57 4.23 -15.29
CA CYS A 260 -16.78 3.69 -14.17
C CYS A 260 -16.48 4.76 -13.14
N LEU A 261 -16.40 4.38 -11.86
CA LEU A 261 -16.02 5.27 -10.74
C LEU A 261 -14.70 6.00 -11.03
N GLU A 262 -13.74 5.36 -11.68
CA GLU A 262 -12.45 5.95 -12.04
C GLU A 262 -12.60 7.17 -12.96
N THR A 263 -13.58 7.18 -13.86
CA THR A 263 -13.80 8.33 -14.77
C THR A 263 -14.27 9.59 -14.04
N VAL A 264 -14.81 9.47 -12.85
CA VAL A 264 -15.32 10.60 -12.04
C VAL A 264 -14.50 10.90 -10.82
N ALA A 265 -13.86 9.91 -10.19
CA ALA A 265 -13.22 10.06 -8.88
C ALA A 265 -11.68 9.95 -8.89
N SER A 266 -11.05 9.57 -10.03
CA SER A 266 -9.61 9.69 -10.18
C SER A 266 -9.18 11.14 -10.34
N ARG A 267 -7.90 11.46 -10.06
CA ARG A 267 -7.36 12.81 -10.30
C ARG A 267 -7.61 13.29 -11.74
N PRO A 268 -7.29 12.51 -12.80
CA PRO A 268 -7.61 12.91 -14.17
C PRO A 268 -9.12 13.12 -14.41
N GLY A 269 -9.96 12.23 -13.87
CA GLY A 269 -11.42 12.31 -13.98
C GLY A 269 -11.98 13.59 -13.36
N ILE A 270 -11.56 13.91 -12.14
CA ILE A 270 -11.94 15.13 -11.44
C ILE A 270 -11.54 16.36 -12.26
N LEU A 271 -10.26 16.45 -12.64
CA LEU A 271 -9.78 17.62 -13.42
C LEU A 271 -10.47 17.77 -14.76
N LYS A 272 -10.78 16.65 -15.45
CA LYS A 272 -11.52 16.67 -16.72
C LYS A 272 -12.94 17.19 -16.52
N ARG A 273 -13.66 16.70 -15.50
CA ARG A 273 -15.02 17.13 -15.19
C ARG A 273 -15.10 18.62 -14.86
N PHE A 274 -14.14 19.15 -14.14
CA PHE A 274 -14.06 20.59 -13.89
C PHE A 274 -13.80 21.39 -15.17
N ARG A 275 -12.84 20.97 -16.02
CA ARG A 275 -12.55 21.64 -17.30
C ARG A 275 -13.78 21.66 -18.20
N GLN A 276 -14.51 20.57 -18.29
CA GLN A 276 -15.75 20.48 -19.07
C GLN A 276 -16.77 21.51 -18.60
N ARG A 277 -17.08 21.57 -17.30
CA ARG A 277 -18.05 22.52 -16.75
C ARG A 277 -17.62 23.99 -16.91
N LEU A 278 -16.32 24.25 -16.80
CA LEU A 278 -15.77 25.58 -17.09
C LEU A 278 -15.92 25.95 -18.58
N SER A 279 -15.73 25.00 -19.48
CA SER A 279 -15.93 25.23 -20.93
C SER A 279 -17.40 25.43 -21.32
N GLU A 280 -18.34 24.89 -20.55
CA GLU A 280 -19.79 25.11 -20.67
C GLU A 280 -20.23 26.50 -20.20
N GLY A 281 -19.30 27.34 -19.73
CA GLY A 281 -19.55 28.72 -19.33
C GLY A 281 -20.08 28.87 -17.89
N VAL A 282 -19.93 27.85 -17.04
CA VAL A 282 -20.31 27.95 -15.63
C VAL A 282 -19.40 28.94 -14.91
N ILE A 283 -19.98 29.96 -14.28
CA ILE A 283 -19.24 31.00 -13.54
C ILE A 283 -18.51 30.37 -12.34
N SER A 284 -17.20 30.55 -12.29
CA SER A 284 -16.34 30.04 -11.23
C SER A 284 -15.07 30.86 -11.12
N SER A 285 -14.51 30.96 -9.91
CA SER A 285 -13.17 31.51 -9.68
C SER A 285 -12.07 30.71 -10.37
N LEU A 286 -12.36 29.47 -10.76
CA LEU A 286 -11.44 28.59 -11.49
C LEU A 286 -11.32 28.90 -12.99
N GLN A 287 -12.13 29.84 -13.52
CA GLN A 287 -12.11 30.22 -14.94
C GLN A 287 -10.71 30.69 -15.39
N TYR A 288 -9.97 31.34 -14.52
CA TYR A 288 -8.60 31.78 -14.75
C TYR A 288 -7.66 30.64 -15.21
N PHE A 289 -7.81 29.44 -14.60
CA PHE A 289 -6.97 28.28 -14.96
C PHE A 289 -7.33 27.71 -16.34
N ASN A 290 -8.55 27.92 -16.81
CA ASN A 290 -9.01 27.50 -18.12
C ASN A 290 -8.50 28.44 -19.22
N GLU A 291 -8.54 29.75 -18.98
CA GLU A 291 -8.19 30.80 -19.98
C GLU A 291 -6.68 30.96 -20.17
N LYS A 292 -5.89 30.88 -19.10
CA LYS A 292 -4.43 31.15 -19.14
C LYS A 292 -3.56 29.91 -19.37
N GLY A 293 -4.14 28.70 -19.56
CA GLY A 293 -3.36 27.48 -19.73
C GLY A 293 -2.54 27.09 -18.48
N ALA A 294 -2.67 27.82 -17.36
CA ALA A 294 -2.16 27.42 -16.06
C ALA A 294 -2.96 26.18 -15.64
N GLY A 295 -2.29 25.04 -15.54
CA GLY A 295 -2.97 23.77 -15.31
C GLY A 295 -3.82 23.76 -14.05
N LEU A 296 -5.10 23.44 -14.17
CA LEU A 296 -6.00 23.24 -13.04
C LEU A 296 -5.45 22.14 -12.13
N THR A 297 -5.38 22.39 -10.82
CA THR A 297 -4.87 21.46 -9.80
C THR A 297 -5.94 21.12 -8.76
N LEU A 298 -5.74 20.05 -8.01
CA LEU A 298 -6.63 19.68 -6.90
C LEU A 298 -6.60 20.74 -5.78
N GLU A 299 -5.45 21.36 -5.55
CA GLU A 299 -5.25 22.44 -4.58
C GLU A 299 -6.09 23.66 -4.95
N ALA A 300 -6.06 24.08 -6.21
CA ALA A 300 -6.88 25.21 -6.70
C ALA A 300 -8.38 24.92 -6.53
N ILE A 301 -8.82 23.68 -6.85
CA ILE A 301 -10.20 23.23 -6.65
C ILE A 301 -10.59 23.30 -5.16
N ARG A 302 -9.71 22.81 -4.29
CA ARG A 302 -9.92 22.84 -2.84
C ARG A 302 -10.06 24.25 -2.31
N GLU A 303 -9.15 25.14 -2.68
CA GLU A 303 -9.17 26.55 -2.29
C GLU A 303 -10.45 27.27 -2.78
N ALA A 304 -10.85 27.06 -4.02
CA ALA A 304 -12.08 27.60 -4.58
C ALA A 304 -13.31 27.11 -3.79
N ALA A 305 -13.41 25.82 -3.50
CA ALA A 305 -14.50 25.26 -2.73
C ALA A 305 -14.57 25.84 -1.32
N LEU A 306 -13.43 25.95 -0.62
CA LEU A 306 -13.34 26.55 0.72
C LEU A 306 -13.71 28.04 0.71
N SER A 307 -13.39 28.76 -0.37
CA SER A 307 -13.74 30.16 -0.58
C SER A 307 -15.21 30.36 -1.01
N GLY A 308 -15.99 29.31 -1.15
CA GLY A 308 -17.42 29.39 -1.42
C GLY A 308 -17.81 29.27 -2.90
N ASP A 309 -16.87 28.93 -3.79
CA ASP A 309 -17.17 28.72 -5.21
C ASP A 309 -18.23 27.64 -5.41
N ARG A 310 -19.33 28.00 -6.08
CA ARG A 310 -20.49 27.12 -6.23
C ARG A 310 -20.20 25.92 -7.14
N LEU A 311 -19.44 26.13 -8.23
CA LEU A 311 -19.08 25.06 -9.13
C LEU A 311 -18.20 24.03 -8.40
N ALA A 312 -17.18 24.50 -7.66
CA ALA A 312 -16.29 23.64 -6.91
C ALA A 312 -17.06 22.81 -5.87
N LYS A 313 -17.92 23.44 -5.06
CA LYS A 313 -18.73 22.76 -4.04
C LYS A 313 -19.69 21.72 -4.64
N SER A 314 -20.46 22.10 -5.67
CA SER A 314 -21.45 21.19 -6.26
C SER A 314 -20.80 19.99 -6.97
N THR A 315 -19.66 20.23 -7.63
CA THR A 315 -18.92 19.15 -8.31
C THR A 315 -18.32 18.18 -7.31
N LEU A 316 -17.70 18.67 -6.22
CA LEU A 316 -17.14 17.81 -5.19
C LEU A 316 -18.21 17.04 -4.41
N LEU A 317 -19.38 17.66 -4.16
CA LEU A 317 -20.52 16.98 -3.56
C LEU A 317 -20.97 15.79 -4.42
N GLU A 318 -21.11 15.97 -5.73
CA GLU A 318 -21.49 14.93 -6.66
C GLU A 318 -20.46 13.78 -6.69
N ILE A 319 -19.18 14.11 -6.78
CA ILE A 319 -18.08 13.12 -6.70
C ILE A 319 -18.13 12.35 -5.38
N GLY A 320 -18.38 13.06 -4.27
CA GLY A 320 -18.55 12.45 -2.96
C GLY A 320 -19.72 11.47 -2.87
N VAL A 321 -20.83 11.75 -3.57
CA VAL A 321 -21.97 10.81 -3.67
C VAL A 321 -21.59 9.54 -4.42
N PHE A 322 -20.88 9.63 -5.55
CA PHE A 322 -20.39 8.46 -6.29
C PHE A 322 -19.40 7.63 -5.44
N LEU A 323 -18.47 8.29 -4.76
CA LEU A 323 -17.56 7.63 -3.84
C LEU A 323 -18.30 6.96 -2.67
N GLY A 324 -19.30 7.64 -2.12
CA GLY A 324 -20.14 7.13 -1.03
C GLY A 324 -20.93 5.89 -1.45
N ASP A 325 -21.43 5.85 -2.68
CA ASP A 325 -22.11 4.67 -3.24
C ASP A 325 -21.14 3.47 -3.32
N ALA A 326 -19.93 3.68 -3.82
CA ALA A 326 -18.91 2.65 -3.87
C ALA A 326 -18.45 2.21 -2.47
N CYS A 327 -18.27 3.14 -1.54
CA CYS A 327 -17.93 2.85 -0.15
C CYS A 327 -19.03 2.05 0.54
N SER A 328 -20.31 2.38 0.33
CA SER A 328 -21.45 1.65 0.89
C SER A 328 -21.43 0.16 0.52
N LYS A 329 -21.08 -0.15 -0.73
CA LYS A 329 -20.92 -1.53 -1.19
C LYS A 329 -19.81 -2.25 -0.44
N ASN A 330 -18.66 -1.59 -0.18
CA ASN A 330 -17.58 -2.19 0.62
C ASN A 330 -18.01 -2.40 2.09
N VAL A 331 -18.72 -1.45 2.69
CA VAL A 331 -19.21 -1.61 4.06
C VAL A 331 -20.17 -2.80 4.13
N THR A 332 -21.10 -2.91 3.19
CA THR A 332 -22.09 -4.00 3.16
C THR A 332 -21.43 -5.38 2.94
N LEU A 333 -20.40 -5.46 2.09
CA LEU A 333 -19.76 -6.74 1.74
C LEU A 333 -18.74 -7.22 2.78
N TYR A 334 -17.99 -6.31 3.38
CA TYR A 334 -16.86 -6.66 4.25
C TYR A 334 -17.09 -6.32 5.71
N ASN A 335 -18.11 -5.50 6.02
CA ASN A 335 -18.36 -4.99 7.38
C ASN A 335 -17.07 -4.53 8.08
N PRO A 336 -16.28 -3.65 7.45
CA PRO A 336 -14.99 -3.27 7.97
C PRO A 336 -15.15 -2.34 9.19
N ARG A 337 -14.16 -2.30 10.05
CA ARG A 337 -14.06 -1.31 11.12
C ARG A 337 -14.03 0.13 10.61
N GLY A 338 -13.48 0.33 9.43
CA GLY A 338 -13.43 1.65 8.79
C GLY A 338 -12.94 1.60 7.36
N ILE A 339 -13.16 2.72 6.68
CA ILE A 339 -12.59 3.00 5.36
C ILE A 339 -11.58 4.14 5.48
N VAL A 340 -10.44 3.99 4.83
CA VAL A 340 -9.44 5.05 4.67
C VAL A 340 -9.45 5.52 3.23
N LEU A 341 -9.66 6.81 3.03
CA LEU A 341 -9.45 7.49 1.75
C LEU A 341 -8.00 7.95 1.67
N GLY A 342 -7.26 7.44 0.71
CA GLY A 342 -5.86 7.81 0.52
C GLY A 342 -5.52 8.22 -0.91
N GLY A 343 -4.25 8.50 -1.15
CA GLY A 343 -3.77 9.01 -2.43
C GLY A 343 -3.89 10.52 -2.57
N PRO A 344 -3.45 11.09 -3.72
CA PRO A 344 -3.43 12.53 -3.93
C PRO A 344 -4.80 13.21 -3.85
N VAL A 345 -5.89 12.54 -4.25
CA VAL A 345 -7.25 13.10 -4.19
C VAL A 345 -7.73 13.28 -2.75
N ALA A 346 -7.17 12.53 -1.81
CA ALA A 346 -7.48 12.67 -0.39
C ALA A 346 -7.07 14.05 0.18
N THR A 347 -6.26 14.85 -0.53
CA THR A 347 -5.98 16.25 -0.17
C THR A 347 -7.23 17.14 -0.23
N LEU A 348 -8.30 16.73 -0.92
CA LEU A 348 -9.59 17.39 -0.88
C LEU A 348 -10.29 17.24 0.47
N GLY A 349 -9.85 16.30 1.31
CA GLY A 349 -10.16 16.20 2.73
C GLY A 349 -11.64 16.16 3.05
N GLU A 350 -12.05 17.05 3.94
CA GLU A 350 -13.43 17.17 4.46
C GLU A 350 -14.47 17.41 3.37
N LEU A 351 -14.09 18.05 2.25
CA LEU A 351 -14.99 18.33 1.13
C LEU A 351 -15.55 17.04 0.48
N LEU A 352 -14.84 15.92 0.60
CA LEU A 352 -15.30 14.60 0.15
C LEU A 352 -15.83 13.75 1.30
N GLN A 353 -15.28 13.88 2.50
CA GLN A 353 -15.60 13.02 3.65
C GLN A 353 -17.07 13.12 4.05
N GLU A 354 -17.59 14.35 4.13
CA GLU A 354 -18.98 14.58 4.54
C GLU A 354 -19.99 13.97 3.55
N PRO A 355 -19.95 14.27 2.23
CA PRO A 355 -20.90 13.67 1.28
C PRO A 355 -20.77 12.16 1.17
N ILE A 356 -19.55 11.60 1.31
CA ILE A 356 -19.34 10.15 1.36
C ILE A 356 -20.06 9.56 2.58
N MET A 357 -19.83 10.10 3.78
CA MET A 357 -20.47 9.60 4.99
C MET A 357 -22.00 9.72 4.96
N ASN A 358 -22.53 10.83 4.41
CA ASN A 358 -23.97 11.01 4.26
C ASN A 358 -24.57 9.94 3.34
N THR A 359 -23.89 9.63 2.24
CA THR A 359 -24.33 8.57 1.32
C THR A 359 -24.24 7.18 1.97
N ILE A 360 -23.18 6.89 2.73
CA ILE A 360 -23.04 5.63 3.48
C ILE A 360 -24.19 5.47 4.47
N ARG A 361 -24.49 6.50 5.28
CA ARG A 361 -25.60 6.46 6.27
C ARG A 361 -26.97 6.22 5.64
N GLN A 362 -27.18 6.64 4.39
CA GLN A 362 -28.42 6.41 3.67
C GLN A 362 -28.58 5.01 3.09
N LYS A 363 -27.46 4.29 2.85
CA LYS A 363 -27.46 3.04 2.09
C LYS A 363 -27.05 1.80 2.89
N VAL A 364 -26.49 1.97 4.07
CA VAL A 364 -25.95 0.90 4.91
C VAL A 364 -26.79 0.75 6.17
N LEU A 365 -26.91 -0.49 6.66
CA LEU A 365 -27.62 -0.78 7.90
C LEU A 365 -26.98 -0.07 9.09
N PRO A 366 -27.76 0.58 9.97
CA PRO A 366 -27.22 1.35 11.11
C PRO A 366 -26.27 0.56 12.01
N GLU A 367 -26.57 -0.73 12.22
CA GLU A 367 -25.78 -1.63 13.05
C GLU A 367 -24.34 -1.83 12.54
N MET A 368 -24.12 -1.70 11.22
CA MET A 368 -22.80 -1.77 10.63
C MET A 368 -21.99 -0.48 10.85
N LEU A 369 -22.63 0.58 11.31
CA LEU A 369 -22.01 1.90 11.46
C LEU A 369 -21.71 2.27 12.92
N GLU A 370 -22.08 1.46 13.92
CA GLU A 370 -21.90 1.76 15.35
C GLU A 370 -20.45 2.09 15.73
N SER A 371 -19.47 1.41 15.16
CA SER A 371 -18.03 1.63 15.40
C SER A 371 -17.25 1.95 14.12
N PHE A 372 -17.97 2.28 13.03
CA PHE A 372 -17.35 2.55 11.73
C PHE A 372 -16.71 3.94 11.69
N SER A 373 -15.51 4.02 11.12
CA SER A 373 -14.84 5.30 10.82
C SER A 373 -14.59 5.48 9.32
N LEU A 374 -14.62 6.73 8.87
CA LEU A 374 -14.14 7.14 7.56
C LEU A 374 -12.99 8.12 7.79
N ASP A 375 -11.77 7.67 7.55
CA ASP A 375 -10.57 8.48 7.74
C ASP A 375 -10.04 8.97 6.39
N VAL A 376 -9.41 10.14 6.39
CA VAL A 376 -8.75 10.72 5.22
C VAL A 376 -7.26 10.84 5.50
N LEU A 377 -6.44 10.12 4.72
CA LEU A 377 -4.99 10.08 4.87
C LEU A 377 -4.32 10.29 3.50
N PRO A 378 -4.01 11.53 3.13
CA PRO A 378 -3.24 11.80 1.92
C PRO A 378 -1.94 10.98 1.91
N SER A 379 -1.66 10.33 0.82
CA SER A 379 -0.50 9.45 0.66
C SER A 379 0.05 9.55 -0.76
N GLY A 380 1.30 9.15 -0.93
CA GLY A 380 2.01 9.29 -2.20
C GLY A 380 2.99 8.15 -2.48
N PRO A 381 3.82 8.31 -3.52
CA PRO A 381 4.77 7.29 -3.95
C PRO A 381 5.77 6.83 -2.87
N ARG A 382 6.09 7.72 -1.93
CA ARG A 382 6.93 7.37 -0.76
C ARG A 382 6.26 6.32 0.13
N ASP A 383 4.98 6.54 0.44
CA ASP A 383 4.21 5.64 1.28
C ASP A 383 3.97 4.31 0.57
N GLU A 384 3.77 4.35 -0.76
CA GLU A 384 3.66 3.14 -1.58
C GLU A 384 4.93 2.30 -1.54
N ALA A 385 6.10 2.93 -1.72
CA ALA A 385 7.39 2.26 -1.64
C ALA A 385 7.60 1.64 -0.25
N LEU A 386 7.28 2.39 0.81
CA LEU A 386 7.35 1.88 2.18
C LEU A 386 6.41 0.68 2.37
N GLY A 387 5.17 0.78 1.93
CA GLY A 387 4.19 -0.32 1.99
C GLY A 387 4.65 -1.56 1.23
N ALA A 388 5.26 -1.38 0.05
CA ALA A 388 5.85 -2.45 -0.74
C ALA A 388 7.01 -3.15 0.00
N ALA A 389 7.91 -2.39 0.63
CA ALA A 389 9.00 -2.93 1.45
C ALA A 389 8.47 -3.79 2.59
N LEU A 390 7.43 -3.31 3.30
CA LEU A 390 6.83 -4.01 4.44
C LEU A 390 6.11 -5.30 4.01
N LEU A 391 5.41 -5.29 2.88
CA LEU A 391 4.80 -6.50 2.32
C LEU A 391 5.84 -7.53 1.91
N ALA A 392 6.96 -7.09 1.33
CA ALA A 392 8.08 -7.96 0.99
C ALA A 392 8.73 -8.57 2.24
N GLU A 393 8.95 -7.77 3.27
CA GLU A 393 9.48 -8.25 4.56
C GLU A 393 8.53 -9.26 5.20
N ARG A 394 7.23 -8.98 5.23
CA ARG A 394 6.22 -9.91 5.75
C ARG A 394 6.23 -11.24 5.00
N ARG A 395 6.31 -11.20 3.67
CA ARG A 395 6.39 -12.39 2.84
C ARG A 395 7.70 -13.17 3.07
N PHE A 396 8.81 -12.45 3.21
CA PHE A 396 10.09 -13.04 3.58
C PHE A 396 9.96 -13.82 4.89
N TRP A 397 9.48 -13.21 5.96
CA TRP A 397 9.32 -13.88 7.25
C TRP A 397 8.33 -15.05 7.19
N LYS A 398 7.25 -14.93 6.43
CA LYS A 398 6.28 -16.01 6.23
C LYS A 398 6.91 -17.25 5.58
N ASN A 399 7.80 -17.06 4.63
CA ASN A 399 8.43 -18.11 3.82
C ASN A 399 9.83 -18.50 4.30
N ALA A 400 10.46 -17.74 5.16
CA ALA A 400 11.83 -17.93 5.59
C ALA A 400 12.11 -19.37 6.13
N ALA A 401 11.12 -19.94 6.82
CA ALA A 401 11.19 -21.30 7.32
C ALA A 401 11.30 -22.36 6.18
N ALA A 402 10.58 -22.14 5.09
CA ALA A 402 10.62 -23.05 3.93
C ALA A 402 11.89 -22.87 3.10
N ALA A 403 12.46 -21.66 3.11
CA ALA A 403 13.66 -21.33 2.36
C ALA A 403 14.99 -21.71 3.05
N GLY A 404 14.94 -22.21 4.29
CA GLY A 404 16.14 -22.65 5.02
C GLY A 404 17.15 -21.52 5.30
N ILE A 405 16.67 -20.29 5.46
CA ILE A 405 17.51 -19.11 5.66
C ILE A 405 18.23 -19.20 7.01
N ALA A 406 19.56 -19.08 7.01
CA ALA A 406 20.38 -18.99 8.20
C ALA A 406 20.68 -17.51 8.53
N PHE A 407 20.71 -17.19 9.84
CA PHE A 407 21.19 -15.92 10.38
C PHE A 407 22.46 -16.22 11.18
N ASP A 408 23.58 -16.23 10.48
CA ASP A 408 24.90 -16.47 11.07
C ASP A 408 25.38 -15.30 11.93
#